data_5910dcd190e586fe4da44139a0a87277
#
_entry.id   5910dcd190e586fe4da44139a0a87277
#
_cell.length_a   1.000
_cell.length_b   1.000
_cell.length_c   1.000
_cell.angle_alpha   90.00
_cell.angle_beta   90.00
_cell.angle_gamma   90.00
#
_symmetry.space_group_name_H-M   'P 1'
#
loop_
_entity.id
_entity.type
_entity.pdbx_description
1 polymer ?
#
loop_
_entity_poly.entity_id
_entity_poly.type
_entity_poly.pdbx_seq_one_letter_code
_entity_poly.pdbx_strand_id
1 'polypeptide(L)'
;MKRVLYIFILGLLACSGHAGSMSGQEGRSNDPQLVIGRTWRWEATVNPLEKITVSEPGRYTIMLAADGRIQIRLDCNRGGGEYKIAEGMLSFSPLISTRMACPADSMDGPFIRDLQRVTSFFIEGGKLFLELPYDSGTMIFGLHEKK
;
A
#
# COMPACT_ATOMS: atom_id res chain seq x y z
N MET A 1 55.34 55.48 30.70
CA MET A 1 54.07 55.61 29.96
C MET A 1 54.04 54.49 28.86
N LYS A 2 53.44 53.34 29.17
CA LYS A 2 53.38 52.16 28.24
C LYS A 2 52.00 52.12 27.66
N ARG A 3 51.86 52.31 26.37
CA ARG A 3 50.62 52.15 25.62
C ARG A 3 50.47 50.66 25.27
N VAL A 4 49.44 50.04 25.80
CA VAL A 4 49.05 48.66 25.46
C VAL A 4 48.05 48.74 24.29
N LEU A 5 48.43 48.18 23.16
CA LEU A 5 47.64 48.11 21.95
C LEU A 5 46.77 46.80 22.00
N TYR A 6 45.47 46.94 22.15
CA TYR A 6 44.53 45.82 22.05
C TYR A 6 44.19 45.54 20.58
N ILE A 7 44.63 44.39 20.09
CA ILE A 7 44.23 43.89 18.77
C ILE A 7 42.96 43.09 18.94
N PHE A 8 41.83 43.64 18.43
CA PHE A 8 40.57 42.88 18.27
C PHE A 8 40.68 41.96 17.08
N ILE A 9 40.76 40.65 17.34
CA ILE A 9 40.60 39.62 16.33
C ILE A 9 39.11 39.37 16.14
N LEU A 10 38.54 39.85 15.01
CA LEU A 10 37.22 39.49 14.56
C LEU A 10 37.23 38.04 14.02
N GLY A 11 36.75 37.09 14.82
CA GLY A 11 36.51 35.75 14.34
C GLY A 11 35.27 35.67 13.45
N LEU A 12 35.45 35.48 12.12
CA LEU A 12 34.34 35.08 11.25
C LEU A 12 33.93 33.66 11.60
N LEU A 13 32.76 33.48 12.22
CA LEU A 13 32.07 32.19 12.28
C LEU A 13 31.49 31.88 10.92
N ALA A 14 32.12 31.02 10.15
CA ALA A 14 31.54 30.41 8.94
C ALA A 14 30.48 29.38 9.38
N CYS A 15 29.22 29.75 9.27
CA CYS A 15 28.08 28.83 9.44
C CYS A 15 28.03 27.90 8.23
N SER A 16 28.68 26.73 8.29
CA SER A 16 28.54 25.67 7.29
C SER A 16 27.14 25.08 7.41
N GLY A 17 26.23 25.55 6.56
CA GLY A 17 24.91 24.92 6.38
C GLY A 17 25.06 23.50 5.83
N HIS A 18 24.89 22.52 6.68
CA HIS A 18 24.69 21.13 6.24
C HIS A 18 23.30 21.07 5.60
N ALA A 19 23.27 21.04 4.27
CA ALA A 19 22.10 20.58 3.53
C ALA A 19 21.92 19.09 3.86
N GLY A 20 21.11 18.80 4.86
CA GLY A 20 20.65 17.44 5.16
C GLY A 20 19.90 16.92 3.96
N SER A 21 20.51 16.00 3.21
CA SER A 21 19.83 15.17 2.23
C SER A 21 18.75 14.40 2.98
N MET A 22 17.50 14.81 2.86
CA MET A 22 16.34 14.02 3.25
C MET A 22 16.25 12.86 2.26
N SER A 23 16.99 11.77 2.52
CA SER A 23 16.68 10.47 1.95
C SER A 23 15.30 10.10 2.52
N GLY A 24 14.26 10.24 1.67
CA GLY A 24 12.92 9.81 2.03
C GLY A 24 12.94 8.32 2.33
N GLN A 25 13.02 7.97 3.60
CA GLN A 25 12.55 6.68 4.06
C GLN A 25 11.05 6.71 3.83
N GLU A 26 10.61 6.05 2.75
CA GLU A 26 9.20 5.71 2.56
C GLU A 26 8.82 4.74 3.68
N GLY A 27 8.52 5.31 4.84
CA GLY A 27 8.07 4.57 6.00
C GLY A 27 6.72 3.92 5.75
N ARG A 28 6.43 2.86 6.48
CA ARG A 28 5.12 2.22 6.52
C ARG A 28 4.05 3.26 6.92
N SER A 29 2.99 3.40 6.11
CA SER A 29 1.89 4.33 6.34
C SER A 29 0.55 3.63 6.18
N ASN A 30 -0.40 3.93 7.05
CA ASN A 30 -1.80 3.49 6.96
C ASN A 30 -2.76 4.66 6.66
N ASP A 31 -2.27 5.70 5.99
CA ASP A 31 -3.09 6.83 5.54
C ASP A 31 -4.07 6.37 4.43
N PRO A 32 -5.40 6.47 4.65
CA PRO A 32 -6.40 6.11 3.67
C PRO A 32 -6.29 6.88 2.35
N GLN A 33 -5.79 8.11 2.36
CA GLN A 33 -5.65 8.95 1.17
C GLN A 33 -4.65 8.36 0.15
N LEU A 34 -3.73 7.52 0.61
CA LEU A 34 -2.78 6.84 -0.26
C LEU A 34 -3.40 5.66 -1.01
N VAL A 35 -4.56 5.16 -0.56
CA VAL A 35 -5.20 3.95 -1.09
C VAL A 35 -6.45 4.27 -1.91
N ILE A 36 -7.27 5.22 -1.44
CA ILE A 36 -8.56 5.57 -2.03
C ILE A 36 -8.38 6.20 -3.43
N GLY A 37 -9.27 5.87 -4.36
CA GLY A 37 -9.31 6.40 -5.72
C GLY A 37 -8.25 5.83 -6.66
N ARG A 38 -7.43 4.90 -6.20
CA ARG A 38 -6.40 4.24 -6.99
C ARG A 38 -6.80 2.81 -7.31
N THR A 39 -6.37 2.32 -8.49
CA THR A 39 -6.53 0.91 -8.85
C THR A 39 -5.26 0.15 -8.47
N TRP A 40 -5.43 -0.91 -7.71
CA TRP A 40 -4.38 -1.77 -7.22
C TRP A 40 -4.48 -3.15 -7.85
N ARG A 41 -3.36 -3.70 -8.33
CA ARG A 41 -3.29 -5.06 -8.93
C ARG A 41 -2.63 -6.02 -7.95
N TRP A 42 -3.22 -7.17 -7.75
CA TRP A 42 -2.69 -8.20 -6.87
C TRP A 42 -1.45 -8.86 -7.48
N GLU A 43 -0.33 -8.78 -6.80
CA GLU A 43 0.96 -9.32 -7.25
C GLU A 43 1.31 -10.63 -6.56
N ALA A 44 1.00 -10.75 -5.27
CA ALA A 44 1.29 -11.94 -4.49
C ALA A 44 0.46 -12.00 -3.20
N THR A 45 0.37 -13.18 -2.61
CA THR A 45 0.04 -13.38 -1.20
C THR A 45 1.18 -14.15 -0.54
N VAL A 46 1.69 -13.63 0.57
CA VAL A 46 2.70 -14.31 1.40
C VAL A 46 2.02 -14.80 2.66
N ASN A 47 2.15 -16.08 2.95
CA ASN A 47 1.69 -16.69 4.20
C ASN A 47 2.86 -17.45 4.85
N PRO A 48 2.71 -17.99 6.08
CA PRO A 48 3.81 -18.67 6.78
C PRO A 48 4.37 -19.90 6.07
N LEU A 49 3.64 -20.48 5.13
CA LEU A 49 4.01 -21.74 4.45
C LEU A 49 4.56 -21.49 3.04
N GLU A 50 4.02 -20.48 2.34
CA GLU A 50 4.33 -20.26 0.92
C GLU A 50 4.15 -18.81 0.49
N LYS A 51 4.70 -18.50 -0.69
CA LYS A 51 4.41 -17.28 -1.43
C LYS A 51 3.68 -17.63 -2.72
N ILE A 52 2.42 -17.25 -2.80
CA ILE A 52 1.61 -17.35 -4.02
C ILE A 52 1.92 -16.11 -4.87
N THR A 53 2.47 -16.31 -6.06
CA THR A 53 2.77 -15.22 -7.01
C THR A 53 1.76 -15.24 -8.15
N VAL A 54 1.23 -14.07 -8.51
CA VAL A 54 0.27 -13.90 -9.59
C VAL A 54 1.00 -13.65 -10.90
N SER A 55 0.83 -14.53 -11.88
CA SER A 55 1.50 -14.42 -13.19
C SER A 55 1.00 -13.24 -14.01
N GLU A 56 -0.29 -12.94 -13.93
CA GLU A 56 -0.96 -11.85 -14.65
C GLU A 56 -1.70 -10.91 -13.68
N PRO A 57 -0.98 -10.03 -12.93
CA PRO A 57 -1.59 -9.17 -11.90
C PRO A 57 -2.72 -8.27 -12.40
N GLY A 58 -2.68 -7.86 -13.68
CA GLY A 58 -3.72 -7.03 -14.29
C GLY A 58 -5.09 -7.70 -14.38
N ARG A 59 -5.18 -9.03 -14.22
CA ARG A 59 -6.47 -9.77 -14.17
C ARG A 59 -7.17 -9.62 -12.81
N TYR A 60 -6.46 -9.21 -11.76
CA TYR A 60 -6.97 -9.14 -10.38
C TYR A 60 -6.71 -7.77 -9.80
N THR A 61 -7.73 -6.95 -9.75
CA THR A 61 -7.58 -5.57 -9.27
C THR A 61 -8.66 -5.20 -8.27
N ILE A 62 -8.32 -4.27 -7.38
CA ILE A 62 -9.26 -3.59 -6.48
C ILE A 62 -9.16 -2.09 -6.67
N MET A 63 -10.26 -1.38 -6.41
CA MET A 63 -10.29 0.07 -6.30
C MET A 63 -11.26 0.46 -5.19
N LEU A 64 -10.75 1.14 -4.17
CA LEU A 64 -11.55 1.71 -3.10
C LEU A 64 -12.03 3.10 -3.53
N ALA A 65 -13.33 3.25 -3.74
CA ALA A 65 -13.92 4.53 -4.11
C ALA A 65 -14.16 5.41 -2.87
N ALA A 66 -14.16 6.72 -3.05
CA ALA A 66 -14.34 7.68 -1.94
C ALA A 66 -15.73 7.58 -1.28
N ASP A 67 -16.70 6.95 -1.92
CA ASP A 67 -18.06 6.73 -1.42
C ASP A 67 -18.20 5.48 -0.51
N GLY A 68 -17.10 4.83 -0.14
CA GLY A 68 -17.08 3.64 0.72
C GLY A 68 -17.32 2.32 -0.02
N ARG A 69 -17.32 2.32 -1.35
CA ARG A 69 -17.47 1.11 -2.17
C ARG A 69 -16.14 0.59 -2.66
N ILE A 70 -16.03 -0.73 -2.76
CA ILE A 70 -14.93 -1.39 -3.43
C ILE A 70 -15.41 -1.96 -4.77
N GLN A 71 -14.62 -1.74 -5.82
CA GLN A 71 -14.75 -2.38 -7.12
C GLN A 71 -13.66 -3.43 -7.26
N ILE A 72 -14.04 -4.61 -7.76
CA ILE A 72 -13.14 -5.76 -7.85
C ILE A 72 -13.18 -6.34 -9.26
N ARG A 73 -12.02 -6.59 -9.82
CA ARG A 73 -11.85 -7.48 -10.98
C ARG A 73 -11.23 -8.78 -10.51
N LEU A 74 -11.90 -9.88 -10.83
CA LEU A 74 -11.47 -11.25 -10.49
C LEU A 74 -11.36 -12.04 -11.79
N ASP A 75 -10.31 -11.78 -12.55
CA ASP A 75 -10.10 -12.37 -13.86
C ASP A 75 -11.23 -12.04 -14.84
N CYS A 76 -12.02 -13.03 -15.24
CA CYS A 76 -13.20 -12.86 -16.10
C CYS A 76 -14.41 -12.31 -15.33
N ASN A 77 -14.41 -12.38 -14.01
CA ASN A 77 -15.48 -11.92 -13.15
C ASN A 77 -15.30 -10.46 -12.68
N ARG A 78 -16.41 -9.85 -12.26
CA ARG A 78 -16.44 -8.53 -11.62
C ARG A 78 -17.22 -8.64 -10.34
N GLY A 79 -16.81 -7.84 -9.36
CA GLY A 79 -17.46 -7.84 -8.06
C GLY A 79 -17.32 -6.51 -7.35
N GLY A 80 -17.84 -6.47 -6.14
CA GLY A 80 -17.77 -5.31 -5.28
C GLY A 80 -18.48 -5.55 -3.96
N GLY A 81 -18.52 -4.51 -3.16
CA GLY A 81 -19.15 -4.44 -1.85
C GLY A 81 -18.88 -3.09 -1.24
N GLU A 82 -18.96 -3.02 0.07
CA GLU A 82 -18.58 -1.84 0.84
C GLU A 82 -17.30 -2.11 1.61
N TYR A 83 -16.55 -1.06 1.92
CA TYR A 83 -15.41 -1.15 2.82
C TYR A 83 -15.53 -0.13 3.96
N LYS A 84 -14.84 -0.41 5.06
CA LYS A 84 -14.71 0.49 6.18
C LYS A 84 -13.24 0.59 6.58
N ILE A 85 -12.75 1.82 6.68
CA ILE A 85 -11.43 2.13 7.25
C ILE A 85 -11.65 2.92 8.54
N ALA A 86 -11.05 2.45 9.63
CA ALA A 86 -11.04 3.12 10.91
C ALA A 86 -9.76 2.74 11.68
N GLU A 87 -9.02 3.72 12.18
CA GLU A 87 -7.84 3.51 13.03
C GLU A 87 -6.79 2.54 12.45
N GLY A 88 -6.56 2.61 11.12
CA GLY A 88 -5.63 1.72 10.41
C GLY A 88 -6.17 0.33 10.09
N MET A 89 -7.38 0.01 10.58
CA MET A 89 -8.08 -1.22 10.21
C MET A 89 -8.82 -1.03 8.90
N LEU A 90 -8.84 -2.06 8.08
CA LEU A 90 -9.63 -2.13 6.84
C LEU A 90 -10.44 -3.42 6.86
N SER A 91 -11.74 -3.30 6.63
CA SER A 91 -12.63 -4.46 6.50
C SER A 91 -13.56 -4.28 5.32
N PHE A 92 -13.96 -5.39 4.73
CA PHE A 92 -14.96 -5.45 3.66
C PHE A 92 -16.25 -6.08 4.17
N SER A 93 -17.41 -5.53 3.76
CA SER A 93 -18.69 -6.23 3.86
C SER A 93 -18.65 -7.50 2.99
N PRO A 94 -19.63 -8.41 3.09
CA PRO A 94 -19.68 -9.55 2.18
C PRO A 94 -19.56 -9.11 0.73
N LEU A 95 -18.48 -9.54 0.07
CA LEU A 95 -18.22 -9.22 -1.34
C LEU A 95 -19.06 -10.10 -2.24
N ILE A 96 -19.68 -9.50 -3.25
CA ILE A 96 -20.45 -10.20 -4.28
C ILE A 96 -19.73 -10.14 -5.62
N SER A 97 -19.84 -11.17 -6.42
CA SER A 97 -19.26 -11.22 -7.76
C SER A 97 -20.13 -11.99 -8.75
N THR A 98 -19.92 -11.72 -10.04
CA THR A 98 -20.42 -12.60 -11.10
C THR A 98 -19.76 -13.97 -10.98
N ARG A 99 -20.35 -14.99 -11.59
CA ARG A 99 -19.85 -16.37 -11.56
C ARG A 99 -19.79 -16.96 -12.97
N MET A 100 -19.02 -16.30 -13.84
CA MET A 100 -18.68 -16.87 -15.13
C MET A 100 -17.62 -17.95 -14.96
N ALA A 101 -17.62 -18.96 -15.80
CA ALA A 101 -16.55 -19.93 -15.86
C ALA A 101 -15.29 -19.25 -16.42
N CYS A 102 -14.33 -18.98 -15.58
CA CYS A 102 -13.03 -18.45 -15.97
C CYS A 102 -12.09 -19.57 -16.49
N PRO A 103 -10.98 -19.22 -17.17
CA PRO A 103 -9.95 -20.19 -17.54
C PRO A 103 -9.48 -21.03 -16.35
N ALA A 104 -8.96 -22.24 -16.61
CA ALA A 104 -8.56 -23.20 -15.59
C ALA A 104 -7.41 -22.68 -14.68
N ASP A 105 -6.61 -21.73 -15.16
CA ASP A 105 -5.53 -21.08 -14.41
C ASP A 105 -6.00 -19.88 -13.57
N SER A 106 -7.30 -19.65 -13.51
CA SER A 106 -7.86 -18.53 -12.75
C SER A 106 -7.63 -18.68 -11.26
N MET A 107 -7.21 -17.58 -10.64
CA MET A 107 -7.00 -17.46 -9.19
C MET A 107 -8.14 -16.65 -8.52
N ASP A 108 -9.30 -16.56 -9.14
CA ASP A 108 -10.44 -15.80 -8.63
C ASP A 108 -10.91 -16.29 -7.25
N GLY A 109 -10.95 -17.61 -7.05
CA GLY A 109 -11.31 -18.23 -5.77
C GLY A 109 -10.36 -17.85 -4.62
N PRO A 110 -9.06 -18.11 -4.71
CA PRO A 110 -8.08 -17.65 -3.72
C PRO A 110 -8.12 -16.13 -3.49
N PHE A 111 -8.21 -15.34 -4.55
CA PHE A 111 -8.24 -13.88 -4.46
C PHE A 111 -9.41 -13.36 -3.65
N ILE A 112 -10.65 -13.75 -3.98
CA ILE A 112 -11.85 -13.28 -3.26
C ILE A 112 -11.91 -13.79 -1.82
N ARG A 113 -11.48 -15.04 -1.59
CA ARG A 113 -11.43 -15.63 -0.26
C ARG A 113 -10.51 -14.84 0.68
N ASP A 114 -9.30 -14.52 0.22
CA ASP A 114 -8.33 -13.81 1.04
C ASP A 114 -8.75 -12.34 1.21
N LEU A 115 -9.27 -11.71 0.16
CA LEU A 115 -9.76 -10.33 0.23
C LEU A 115 -10.88 -10.16 1.28
N GLN A 116 -11.81 -11.11 1.39
CA GLN A 116 -12.89 -11.08 2.41
C GLN A 116 -12.38 -11.21 3.85
N ARG A 117 -11.14 -11.66 4.03
CA ARG A 117 -10.52 -11.86 5.35
C ARG A 117 -9.63 -10.72 5.81
N VAL A 118 -9.45 -9.69 4.99
CA VAL A 118 -8.59 -8.54 5.31
C VAL A 118 -9.05 -7.86 6.60
N THR A 119 -8.09 -7.51 7.46
CA THR A 119 -8.33 -6.83 8.74
C THR A 119 -7.62 -5.49 8.87
N SER A 120 -6.52 -5.30 8.17
CA SER A 120 -5.74 -4.06 8.20
C SER A 120 -5.00 -3.84 6.87
N PHE A 121 -4.42 -2.66 6.73
CA PHE A 121 -3.64 -2.31 5.55
C PHE A 121 -2.48 -1.39 5.91
N PHE A 122 -1.48 -1.36 5.05
CA PHE A 122 -0.46 -0.32 5.01
C PHE A 122 0.10 -0.14 3.61
N ILE A 123 0.70 1.03 3.38
CA ILE A 123 1.50 1.35 2.20
C ILE A 123 2.97 1.38 2.60
N GLU A 124 3.82 0.75 1.81
CA GLU A 124 5.26 0.79 1.96
C GLU A 124 5.93 0.60 0.60
N GLY A 125 6.93 1.42 0.28
CA GLY A 125 7.62 1.36 -1.01
C GLY A 125 6.69 1.47 -2.23
N GLY A 126 5.61 2.27 -2.15
CA GLY A 126 4.63 2.43 -3.22
C GLY A 126 3.72 1.24 -3.45
N LYS A 127 3.77 0.21 -2.61
CA LYS A 127 2.90 -0.96 -2.64
C LYS A 127 1.85 -0.92 -1.54
N LEU A 128 0.69 -1.50 -1.81
CA LEU A 128 -0.37 -1.72 -0.82
C LEU A 128 -0.25 -3.14 -0.28
N PHE A 129 -0.23 -3.25 1.04
CA PHE A 129 -0.24 -4.50 1.78
C PHE A 129 -1.57 -4.62 2.52
N LEU A 130 -2.28 -5.72 2.31
CA LEU A 130 -3.51 -6.07 3.01
C LEU A 130 -3.24 -7.26 3.92
N GLU A 131 -3.37 -7.06 5.22
CA GLU A 131 -3.05 -8.07 6.24
C GLU A 131 -4.26 -8.94 6.53
N LEU A 132 -4.03 -10.24 6.59
CA LEU A 132 -5.01 -11.25 6.99
C LEU A 132 -4.95 -11.49 8.50
N PRO A 133 -6.04 -11.95 9.13
CA PRO A 133 -6.10 -12.09 10.58
C PRO A 133 -5.09 -13.14 11.10
N TYR A 134 -4.64 -12.95 12.34
CA TYR A 134 -3.76 -13.90 13.05
C TYR A 134 -2.46 -14.23 12.31
N ASP A 135 -1.85 -13.24 11.64
CA ASP A 135 -0.63 -13.41 10.85
C ASP A 135 -0.73 -14.54 9.79
N SER A 136 -1.96 -14.84 9.35
CA SER A 136 -2.20 -15.92 8.40
C SER A 136 -1.77 -15.58 6.97
N GLY A 137 -1.37 -14.34 6.71
CA GLY A 137 -0.79 -13.90 5.44
C GLY A 137 -0.97 -12.42 5.16
N THR A 138 -0.33 -11.99 4.09
CA THR A 138 -0.40 -10.62 3.57
C THR A 138 -0.55 -10.64 2.07
N MET A 139 -1.59 -10.00 1.55
CA MET A 139 -1.76 -9.78 0.13
C MET A 139 -0.97 -8.54 -0.28
N ILE A 140 -0.20 -8.62 -1.36
CA ILE A 140 0.67 -7.55 -1.86
C ILE A 140 0.12 -7.06 -3.19
N PHE A 141 -0.07 -5.75 -3.29
CA PHE A 141 -0.58 -5.09 -4.48
C PHE A 141 0.38 -4.03 -4.98
N GLY A 142 0.56 -3.97 -6.29
CA GLY A 142 1.21 -2.86 -6.96
C GLY A 142 0.18 -1.89 -7.54
N LEU A 143 0.59 -0.65 -7.79
CA LEU A 143 -0.26 0.33 -8.45
C LEU A 143 -0.54 -0.13 -9.89
N HIS A 144 -1.81 -0.10 -10.30
CA HIS A 144 -2.21 -0.43 -11.67
C HIS A 144 -2.19 0.83 -12.53
N GLU A 145 -1.10 1.02 -13.26
CA GLU A 145 -1.02 2.11 -14.25
C GLU A 145 -1.85 1.74 -15.48
N LYS A 146 -2.78 2.61 -15.85
CA LYS A 146 -3.46 2.50 -17.14
C LYS A 146 -2.45 2.90 -18.22
N LYS A 147 -2.10 1.94 -19.09
CA LYS A 147 -1.40 2.26 -20.34
C LYS A 147 -2.32 2.99 -21.31
#